data_bc3c8ad2ba908e0d0dad298839fdaeca
#
_entry.id   bc3c8ad2ba908e0d0dad298839fdaeca
#
_cell.length_a   1.000
_cell.length_b   1.000
_cell.length_c   1.000
_cell.angle_alpha   90.00
_cell.angle_beta   90.00
_cell.angle_gamma   90.00
#
_symmetry.space_group_name_H-M   'P 1'
#
loop_
_entity.id
_entity.type
_entity.pdbx_description
1 polymer ?
#
loop_
_entity_poly.entity_id
_entity_poly.type
_entity_poly.pdbx_seq_one_letter_code
_entity_poly.pdbx_strand_id
1 'polypeptide(L)'
;MSIFSFPLPCVGRDIHIEQQTAFPDEEGTTLAVSPEKGEKEFTLLFRVPEWTNPEALRLSVNGEQQKVTVKEGYVSLNRTWSKGDKVRLELPMHLRAIALPDGSANYSILYGPIVLAAQLGKQNQDGMFADDSRGGHIAAGPRLPLQTMPVMVGDKNDILSHLKKVEGKPLTFALTGVYPERYEGMIVEPFFRLYECRYMVYWPVLSKQELQARQEQLAKEEKERAALDGITTDKVICGEQQPESDHFIRMENSRTGDDEGVHWREATGWFSYRMKTNGKPVHKVRILFRPEIRKDAKVWINGQEVGKLADKPASDLSVGIVDVPVSMQSDDQLEIKIGRGNEKVTPHIYEVRLVTE
;
A
#
# COMPACT_ATOMS: atom_id res chain seq x y z
N MET A 1 31.38 -3.42 1.35
CA MET A 1 31.13 -4.15 0.09
C MET A 1 31.40 -5.62 0.38
N SER A 2 30.39 -6.46 0.36
CA SER A 2 30.53 -7.89 0.64
C SER A 2 30.54 -8.63 -0.70
N ILE A 3 31.66 -9.28 -1.00
CA ILE A 3 31.77 -10.19 -2.16
C ILE A 3 31.28 -11.55 -1.70
N PHE A 4 30.25 -12.07 -2.35
CA PHE A 4 29.74 -13.40 -2.11
C PHE A 4 30.46 -14.39 -3.02
N SER A 5 30.98 -15.48 -2.43
CA SER A 5 31.61 -16.59 -3.14
C SER A 5 30.76 -17.84 -2.91
N PHE A 6 30.35 -18.47 -4.02
CA PHE A 6 29.52 -19.68 -3.96
C PHE A 6 30.19 -20.78 -4.78
N PRO A 7 30.51 -21.94 -4.18
CA PRO A 7 30.86 -23.12 -4.92
C PRO A 7 29.65 -23.67 -5.65
N LEU A 8 29.77 -23.90 -6.95
CA LEU A 8 28.76 -24.56 -7.78
C LEU A 8 29.24 -25.97 -8.11
N PRO A 9 28.92 -26.97 -7.30
CA PRO A 9 29.36 -28.33 -7.56
C PRO A 9 28.64 -28.89 -8.79
N CYS A 10 29.37 -29.19 -9.85
CA CYS A 10 28.87 -29.93 -11.01
C CYS A 10 28.94 -31.42 -10.73
N VAL A 11 27.95 -31.97 -10.08
CA VAL A 11 27.89 -33.38 -9.68
C VAL A 11 28.11 -34.31 -10.90
N GLY A 12 29.13 -35.17 -10.81
CA GLY A 12 29.45 -36.22 -11.81
C GLY A 12 30.26 -35.75 -13.01
N ARG A 13 30.85 -34.54 -12.98
CA ARG A 13 31.65 -34.02 -14.11
C ARG A 13 33.11 -33.64 -13.79
N ASP A 14 33.59 -33.83 -12.59
CA ASP A 14 34.98 -33.47 -12.16
C ASP A 14 35.32 -32.00 -12.53
N ILE A 15 34.38 -31.07 -12.29
CA ILE A 15 34.54 -29.65 -12.56
C ILE A 15 34.12 -28.85 -11.33
N HIS A 16 34.98 -27.96 -10.89
CA HIS A 16 34.69 -26.99 -9.85
C HIS A 16 34.48 -25.61 -10.47
N ILE A 17 33.37 -24.94 -10.14
CA ILE A 17 33.09 -23.56 -10.54
C ILE A 17 32.82 -22.74 -9.26
N GLU A 18 33.57 -21.67 -9.10
CA GLU A 18 33.39 -20.70 -8.03
C GLU A 18 32.83 -19.41 -8.60
N GLN A 19 31.71 -18.93 -8.07
CA GLN A 19 31.13 -17.66 -8.48
C GLN A 19 31.43 -16.58 -7.44
N GLN A 20 31.96 -15.45 -7.90
CA GLN A 20 32.25 -14.26 -7.11
C GLN A 20 31.41 -13.09 -7.63
N THR A 21 30.63 -12.45 -6.75
CA THR A 21 29.74 -11.37 -7.14
C THR A 21 29.46 -10.41 -6.00
N ALA A 22 29.31 -9.13 -6.31
CA ALA A 22 28.74 -8.11 -5.45
C ALA A 22 27.36 -7.65 -5.96
N PHE A 23 26.73 -8.48 -6.81
CA PHE A 23 25.38 -8.20 -7.30
C PHE A 23 24.40 -8.09 -6.11
N PRO A 24 23.48 -7.12 -6.11
CA PRO A 24 23.18 -6.19 -7.19
C PRO A 24 23.94 -4.85 -7.16
N ASP A 25 24.85 -4.64 -6.20
CA ASP A 25 25.60 -3.37 -6.11
C ASP A 25 26.56 -3.18 -7.29
N GLU A 26 27.01 -4.27 -7.90
CA GLU A 26 27.74 -4.32 -9.15
C GLU A 26 26.95 -5.16 -10.18
N GLU A 27 26.94 -4.67 -11.43
CA GLU A 27 26.19 -5.28 -12.51
C GLU A 27 26.88 -6.49 -13.15
N GLY A 28 27.62 -7.26 -12.37
CA GLY A 28 28.39 -8.36 -12.92
C GLY A 28 28.77 -9.45 -11.95
N THR A 29 29.24 -10.55 -12.54
CA THR A 29 29.73 -11.72 -11.79
C THR A 29 30.95 -12.30 -12.46
N THR A 30 31.83 -12.90 -11.67
CA THR A 30 33.01 -13.62 -12.16
C THR A 30 32.90 -15.09 -11.76
N LEU A 31 33.11 -15.98 -12.71
CA LEU A 31 33.18 -17.41 -12.48
C LEU A 31 34.64 -17.86 -12.67
N ALA A 32 35.19 -18.53 -11.66
CA ALA A 32 36.46 -19.24 -11.77
C ALA A 32 36.17 -20.70 -12.09
N VAL A 33 36.65 -21.18 -13.22
CA VAL A 33 36.43 -22.55 -13.71
C VAL A 33 37.66 -23.37 -13.46
N SER A 34 37.52 -24.55 -12.82
CA SER A 34 38.62 -25.42 -12.49
C SER A 34 38.24 -26.88 -12.70
N PRO A 35 38.61 -27.48 -13.86
CA PRO A 35 38.55 -28.93 -14.05
C PRO A 35 39.46 -29.61 -13.04
N GLU A 36 39.05 -30.72 -12.46
CA GLU A 36 39.85 -31.46 -11.45
C GLU A 36 41.07 -32.17 -12.06
N LYS A 37 40.93 -32.59 -13.33
CA LYS A 37 42.00 -33.33 -14.03
C LYS A 37 42.23 -32.71 -15.42
N GLY A 38 43.39 -32.05 -15.59
CA GLY A 38 43.82 -31.50 -16.89
C GLY A 38 42.84 -30.49 -17.50
N GLU A 39 42.85 -30.40 -18.81
CA GLU A 39 41.93 -29.57 -19.55
C GLU A 39 40.65 -30.36 -19.93
N LYS A 40 39.48 -29.67 -19.99
CA LYS A 40 38.24 -30.32 -20.32
C LYS A 40 37.37 -29.44 -21.21
N GLU A 41 36.86 -30.00 -22.28
CA GLU A 41 35.93 -29.31 -23.18
C GLU A 41 34.50 -29.46 -22.69
N PHE A 42 33.83 -28.31 -22.49
CA PHE A 42 32.41 -28.25 -22.23
C PHE A 42 31.84 -26.86 -22.49
N THR A 43 30.47 -26.80 -22.54
CA THR A 43 29.75 -25.56 -22.76
C THR A 43 29.22 -25.01 -21.44
N LEU A 44 29.49 -23.74 -21.17
CA LEU A 44 28.78 -22.94 -20.15
C LEU A 44 27.60 -22.21 -20.81
N LEU A 45 26.45 -22.27 -20.16
CA LEU A 45 25.25 -21.55 -20.55
C LEU A 45 24.96 -20.45 -19.52
N PHE A 46 24.90 -19.20 -19.98
CA PHE A 46 24.57 -18.04 -19.16
C PHE A 46 23.17 -17.58 -19.51
N ARG A 47 22.27 -17.59 -18.54
CA ARG A 47 20.92 -17.06 -18.72
C ARG A 47 20.98 -15.56 -18.92
N VAL A 48 20.27 -15.06 -19.91
CA VAL A 48 20.06 -13.63 -20.16
C VAL A 48 18.69 -13.25 -19.60
N PRO A 49 18.64 -12.49 -18.51
CA PRO A 49 17.37 -12.07 -17.92
C PRO A 49 16.65 -11.04 -18.79
N GLU A 50 15.32 -11.02 -18.74
CA GLU A 50 14.50 -10.07 -19.50
C GLU A 50 14.72 -8.59 -19.11
N TRP A 51 15.24 -8.36 -17.91
CA TRP A 51 15.51 -7.00 -17.42
C TRP A 51 16.80 -6.39 -17.93
N THR A 52 17.66 -7.13 -18.62
CA THR A 52 18.89 -6.61 -19.26
C THR A 52 18.72 -6.52 -20.77
N ASN A 53 19.37 -5.50 -21.38
CA ASN A 53 19.42 -5.41 -22.82
C ASN A 53 20.48 -6.42 -23.34
N PRO A 54 20.12 -7.42 -24.16
CA PRO A 54 21.05 -8.40 -24.71
C PRO A 54 22.24 -7.77 -25.49
N GLU A 55 22.04 -6.62 -26.12
CA GLU A 55 23.10 -5.91 -26.89
C GLU A 55 24.11 -5.25 -25.94
N ALA A 56 23.70 -4.91 -24.74
CA ALA A 56 24.55 -4.30 -23.72
C ALA A 56 25.34 -5.32 -22.90
N LEU A 57 24.95 -6.60 -22.93
CA LEU A 57 25.63 -7.68 -22.23
C LEU A 57 27.10 -7.79 -22.68
N ARG A 58 27.98 -8.00 -21.72
CA ARG A 58 29.43 -8.23 -22.00
C ARG A 58 29.86 -9.53 -21.34
N LEU A 59 30.62 -10.30 -22.11
CA LEU A 59 31.19 -11.58 -21.66
C LEU A 59 32.69 -11.58 -22.02
N SER A 60 33.54 -11.85 -21.04
CA SER A 60 34.97 -11.99 -21.29
C SER A 60 35.50 -13.26 -20.64
N VAL A 61 36.56 -13.83 -21.22
CA VAL A 61 37.30 -14.96 -20.66
C VAL A 61 38.76 -14.54 -20.53
N ASN A 62 39.31 -14.63 -19.33
CA ASN A 62 40.67 -14.22 -18.99
C ASN A 62 41.00 -12.78 -19.46
N GLY A 63 39.98 -11.91 -19.45
CA GLY A 63 40.08 -10.52 -19.90
C GLY A 63 39.78 -10.28 -21.40
N GLU A 64 39.72 -11.34 -22.20
CA GLU A 64 39.41 -11.23 -23.62
C GLU A 64 37.89 -11.24 -23.87
N GLN A 65 37.41 -10.22 -24.58
CA GLN A 65 35.99 -10.10 -24.93
C GLN A 65 35.56 -11.22 -25.88
N GLN A 66 34.40 -11.81 -25.59
CA GLN A 66 33.79 -12.86 -26.39
C GLN A 66 32.63 -12.29 -27.21
N LYS A 67 32.39 -12.85 -28.40
CA LYS A 67 31.20 -12.53 -29.15
C LYS A 67 29.98 -13.11 -28.48
N VAL A 68 29.04 -12.26 -28.10
CA VAL A 68 27.79 -12.65 -27.49
C VAL A 68 26.71 -12.87 -28.55
N THR A 69 26.09 -14.06 -28.53
CA THR A 69 24.91 -14.35 -29.32
C THR A 69 23.89 -15.01 -28.40
N VAL A 70 22.75 -14.34 -28.25
CA VAL A 70 21.65 -14.85 -27.38
C VAL A 70 20.76 -15.77 -28.21
N LYS A 71 20.57 -16.98 -27.74
CA LYS A 71 19.64 -17.95 -28.32
C LYS A 71 18.80 -18.54 -27.21
N GLU A 72 17.46 -18.51 -27.38
CA GLU A 72 16.50 -19.05 -26.40
C GLU A 72 16.72 -18.55 -24.97
N GLY A 73 17.11 -17.28 -24.83
CA GLY A 73 17.37 -16.65 -23.51
C GLY A 73 18.72 -17.01 -22.87
N TYR A 74 19.66 -17.61 -23.62
CA TYR A 74 20.98 -17.99 -23.14
C TYR A 74 22.10 -17.52 -24.05
N VAL A 75 23.26 -17.26 -23.47
CA VAL A 75 24.54 -17.16 -24.16
C VAL A 75 25.29 -18.45 -23.91
N SER A 76 25.74 -19.09 -24.99
CA SER A 76 26.55 -20.33 -24.97
C SER A 76 28.02 -20.02 -25.16
N LEU A 77 28.87 -20.59 -24.30
CA LEU A 77 30.31 -20.48 -24.39
C LEU A 77 30.92 -21.89 -24.37
N ASN A 78 31.22 -22.43 -25.59
CA ASN A 78 31.89 -23.73 -25.73
C ASN A 78 33.38 -23.55 -25.95
N ARG A 79 34.17 -24.18 -25.09
CA ARG A 79 35.65 -24.15 -25.22
C ARG A 79 36.30 -25.25 -24.36
N THR A 80 37.58 -25.48 -24.57
CA THR A 80 38.44 -26.23 -23.66
C THR A 80 38.80 -25.33 -22.48
N TRP A 81 38.49 -25.78 -21.26
CA TRP A 81 38.71 -25.06 -20.02
C TRP A 81 39.93 -25.58 -19.32
N SER A 82 40.76 -24.66 -18.80
CA SER A 82 41.93 -24.93 -17.99
C SER A 82 41.66 -24.50 -16.54
N LYS A 83 42.42 -25.07 -15.60
CA LYS A 83 42.31 -24.70 -14.19
C LYS A 83 42.60 -23.23 -13.97
N GLY A 84 41.66 -22.53 -13.35
CA GLY A 84 41.77 -21.10 -13.02
C GLY A 84 41.27 -20.15 -14.12
N ASP A 85 40.71 -20.66 -15.22
CA ASP A 85 40.05 -19.81 -16.20
C ASP A 85 38.96 -18.96 -15.55
N LYS A 86 38.92 -17.66 -15.92
CA LYS A 86 37.96 -16.71 -15.36
C LYS A 86 37.02 -16.21 -16.44
N VAL A 87 35.71 -16.33 -16.16
CA VAL A 87 34.66 -15.77 -17.00
C VAL A 87 34.04 -14.58 -16.27
N ARG A 88 34.12 -13.40 -16.86
CA ARG A 88 33.38 -12.21 -16.38
C ARG A 88 32.16 -12.00 -17.24
N LEU A 89 30.99 -12.00 -16.59
CA LEU A 89 29.69 -11.68 -17.17
C LEU A 89 29.20 -10.35 -16.60
N GLU A 90 28.87 -9.41 -17.47
CA GLU A 90 28.27 -8.13 -17.11
C GLU A 90 26.85 -8.08 -17.65
N LEU A 91 25.92 -7.76 -16.77
CA LEU A 91 24.47 -7.68 -17.02
C LEU A 91 23.99 -6.26 -16.67
N PRO A 92 24.16 -5.29 -17.60
CA PRO A 92 23.78 -3.91 -17.33
C PRO A 92 22.32 -3.78 -16.95
N MET A 93 22.05 -3.07 -15.86
CA MET A 93 20.72 -2.79 -15.36
C MET A 93 20.25 -1.42 -15.84
N HIS A 94 18.93 -1.27 -15.99
CA HIS A 94 18.30 0.00 -16.31
C HIS A 94 17.01 0.17 -15.54
N LEU A 95 16.56 1.43 -15.40
CA LEU A 95 15.30 1.77 -14.79
C LEU A 95 14.13 1.29 -15.66
N ARG A 96 13.11 0.77 -15.02
CA ARG A 96 11.84 0.37 -15.64
C ARG A 96 10.69 0.79 -14.73
N ALA A 97 9.59 1.22 -15.34
CA ALA A 97 8.32 1.43 -14.64
C ALA A 97 7.32 0.38 -15.12
N ILE A 98 6.71 -0.33 -14.19
CA ILE A 98 5.73 -1.37 -14.49
C ILE A 98 4.39 -0.96 -13.88
N ALA A 99 3.38 -0.82 -14.73
CA ALA A 99 2.01 -0.55 -14.29
C ALA A 99 1.45 -1.73 -13.49
N LEU A 100 0.63 -1.45 -12.48
CA LEU A 100 -0.10 -2.50 -11.78
C LEU A 100 -1.15 -3.14 -12.69
N PRO A 101 -1.40 -4.46 -12.54
CA PRO A 101 -2.31 -5.19 -13.43
C PRO A 101 -3.80 -4.87 -13.20
N ASP A 102 -4.14 -4.13 -12.17
CA ASP A 102 -5.50 -3.69 -11.83
C ASP A 102 -6.04 -2.55 -12.71
N GLY A 103 -5.21 -2.03 -13.62
CA GLY A 103 -5.56 -0.90 -14.48
C GLY A 103 -5.50 0.46 -13.81
N SER A 104 -5.07 0.53 -12.55
CA SER A 104 -4.85 1.81 -11.85
C SER A 104 -3.66 2.57 -12.42
N ALA A 105 -3.59 3.88 -12.14
CA ALA A 105 -2.46 4.73 -12.51
C ALA A 105 -1.27 4.58 -11.53
N ASN A 106 -1.07 3.39 -10.97
CA ASN A 106 0.01 3.07 -10.05
C ASN A 106 1.11 2.28 -10.77
N TYR A 107 2.35 2.65 -10.50
CA TYR A 107 3.54 2.05 -11.11
C TYR A 107 4.51 1.58 -10.04
N SER A 108 5.16 0.44 -10.27
CA SER A 108 6.34 0.03 -9.53
C SER A 108 7.58 0.41 -10.31
N ILE A 109 8.59 0.94 -9.62
CA ILE A 109 9.87 1.33 -10.22
C ILE A 109 10.90 0.26 -9.90
N LEU A 110 11.58 -0.21 -10.95
CA LEU A 110 12.62 -1.23 -10.84
C LEU A 110 13.93 -0.74 -11.46
N TYR A 111 15.05 -1.19 -10.91
CA TYR A 111 16.35 -1.10 -11.54
C TYR A 111 16.90 -2.52 -11.75
N GLY A 112 16.96 -2.95 -13.01
CA GLY A 112 17.16 -4.38 -13.31
C GLY A 112 16.07 -5.25 -12.64
N PRO A 113 16.43 -6.24 -11.83
CA PRO A 113 15.47 -7.08 -11.09
C PRO A 113 15.03 -6.48 -9.74
N ILE A 114 15.60 -5.34 -9.35
CA ILE A 114 15.45 -4.79 -8.00
C ILE A 114 14.28 -3.81 -7.95
N VAL A 115 13.33 -4.07 -7.09
CA VAL A 115 12.25 -3.12 -6.76
C VAL A 115 12.83 -1.97 -5.95
N LEU A 116 12.57 -0.75 -6.39
CA LEU A 116 12.93 0.46 -5.67
C LEU A 116 11.75 0.97 -4.86
N ALA A 117 12.04 1.41 -3.64
CA ALA A 117 11.06 1.94 -2.71
C ALA A 117 11.58 3.18 -1.99
N ALA A 118 10.68 3.98 -1.45
CA ALA A 118 11.05 5.13 -0.64
C ALA A 118 10.62 4.96 0.80
N GLN A 119 11.45 5.43 1.71
CA GLN A 119 11.11 5.55 3.13
C GLN A 119 10.19 6.76 3.35
N LEU A 120 9.08 6.56 4.08
CA LEU A 120 8.11 7.60 4.44
C LEU A 120 8.18 8.02 5.92
N GLY A 121 9.24 7.63 6.63
CA GLY A 121 9.45 7.98 8.03
C GLY A 121 9.28 6.82 9.00
N LYS A 122 9.53 7.10 10.28
CA LYS A 122 9.52 6.12 11.37
C LYS A 122 8.56 6.50 12.51
N GLN A 123 7.70 7.50 12.30
CA GLN A 123 6.78 7.98 13.35
C GLN A 123 5.70 6.95 13.66
N ASN A 124 5.31 6.88 14.94
CA ASN A 124 4.24 6.02 15.44
C ASN A 124 4.46 4.52 15.09
N GLN A 125 5.70 4.04 15.29
CA GLN A 125 6.07 2.65 15.06
C GLN A 125 6.57 1.95 16.33
N ASP A 126 6.40 2.57 17.49
CA ASP A 126 6.82 2.01 18.78
C ASP A 126 6.08 0.69 19.04
N GLY A 127 6.81 -0.37 19.34
CA GLY A 127 6.27 -1.70 19.58
C GLY A 127 5.80 -2.47 18.32
N MET A 128 6.06 -1.97 17.12
CA MET A 128 5.65 -2.62 15.87
C MET A 128 6.76 -3.44 15.19
N PHE A 129 7.88 -3.62 15.86
CA PHE A 129 8.98 -4.39 15.29
C PHE A 129 8.77 -5.89 15.52
N ALA A 130 9.17 -6.69 14.55
CA ALA A 130 9.21 -8.14 14.71
C ALA A 130 10.18 -8.49 15.83
N ASP A 131 9.74 -9.34 16.74
CA ASP A 131 10.57 -9.96 17.75
C ASP A 131 10.82 -11.43 17.41
N ASP A 132 11.56 -12.14 18.27
CA ASP A 132 11.82 -13.57 18.13
C ASP A 132 10.60 -14.46 18.38
N SER A 133 9.41 -13.89 18.59
CA SER A 133 8.20 -14.65 18.81
C SER A 133 7.73 -15.34 17.53
N ARG A 134 7.22 -16.57 17.69
CA ARG A 134 6.85 -17.45 16.60
C ARG A 134 5.65 -16.96 15.76
N GLY A 135 4.99 -15.91 16.16
CA GLY A 135 3.80 -15.39 15.53
C GLY A 135 4.06 -14.39 14.41
N GLY A 136 5.28 -13.94 14.20
CA GLY A 136 5.65 -12.90 13.25
C GLY A 136 4.76 -11.67 13.43
N HIS A 137 5.24 -10.57 13.94
CA HIS A 137 4.39 -9.41 14.09
C HIS A 137 4.06 -8.81 12.73
N ILE A 138 2.79 -8.84 12.39
CA ILE A 138 2.26 -7.98 11.34
C ILE A 138 2.25 -6.57 11.94
N ALA A 139 3.12 -5.71 11.45
CA ALA A 139 3.14 -4.32 11.85
C ALA A 139 1.79 -3.68 11.49
N ALA A 140 0.93 -3.52 12.48
CA ALA A 140 -0.38 -2.90 12.34
C ALA A 140 -0.36 -1.55 13.07
N GLY A 141 0.12 -0.51 12.41
CA GLY A 141 0.04 0.85 12.92
C GLY A 141 -1.06 1.66 12.25
N PRO A 142 -1.35 2.87 12.74
CA PRO A 142 -2.31 3.76 12.11
C PRO A 142 -1.91 4.00 10.66
N ARG A 143 -2.85 3.77 9.74
CA ARG A 143 -2.65 4.02 8.31
C ARG A 143 -2.55 5.52 8.08
N LEU A 144 -1.57 5.94 7.32
CA LEU A 144 -1.53 7.32 6.85
C LEU A 144 -2.59 7.50 5.75
N PRO A 145 -3.31 8.64 5.74
CA PRO A 145 -4.28 8.91 4.68
C PRO A 145 -3.63 8.89 3.31
N LEU A 146 -4.19 8.16 2.36
CA LEU A 146 -3.67 8.06 0.98
C LEU A 146 -3.53 9.44 0.32
N GLN A 147 -4.37 10.40 0.72
CA GLN A 147 -4.33 11.78 0.23
C GLN A 147 -3.04 12.51 0.59
N THR A 148 -2.34 12.07 1.65
CA THR A 148 -1.08 12.67 2.10
C THR A 148 0.15 11.99 1.53
N MET A 149 -0.02 10.90 0.79
CA MET A 149 1.06 10.14 0.18
C MET A 149 1.65 10.88 -1.03
N PRO A 150 2.95 10.68 -1.31
CA PRO A 150 3.56 11.27 -2.49
C PRO A 150 2.94 10.71 -3.76
N VAL A 151 2.73 11.58 -4.74
CA VAL A 151 2.33 11.23 -6.10
C VAL A 151 3.31 11.83 -7.09
N MET A 152 3.64 11.11 -8.14
CA MET A 152 4.44 11.64 -9.25
C MET A 152 3.56 12.50 -10.14
N VAL A 153 4.07 13.67 -10.53
CA VAL A 153 3.32 14.64 -11.35
C VAL A 153 3.97 14.74 -12.72
N GLY A 154 3.32 14.20 -13.74
CA GLY A 154 3.86 14.21 -15.10
C GLY A 154 3.13 13.26 -16.04
N ASP A 155 3.76 13.01 -17.18
CA ASP A 155 3.29 12.00 -18.13
C ASP A 155 3.74 10.61 -17.66
N LYS A 156 2.87 9.62 -17.75
CA LYS A 156 3.18 8.22 -17.44
C LYS A 156 4.33 7.64 -18.27
N ASN A 157 4.59 8.21 -19.44
CA ASN A 157 5.69 7.79 -20.32
C ASN A 157 7.03 8.40 -19.92
N ASP A 158 7.03 9.39 -19.03
CA ASP A 158 8.23 10.14 -18.61
C ASP A 158 8.62 9.89 -17.14
N ILE A 159 7.98 8.92 -16.49
CA ILE A 159 8.21 8.57 -15.06
C ILE A 159 9.71 8.43 -14.75
N LEU A 160 10.45 7.77 -15.63
CA LEU A 160 11.86 7.43 -15.39
C LEU A 160 12.79 8.65 -15.45
N SER A 161 12.40 9.73 -16.13
CA SER A 161 13.17 10.98 -16.19
C SER A 161 13.24 11.71 -14.85
N HIS A 162 12.26 11.44 -13.96
CA HIS A 162 12.19 11.98 -12.62
C HIS A 162 13.16 11.32 -11.62
N LEU A 163 13.85 10.25 -12.03
CA LEU A 163 14.79 9.52 -11.19
C LEU A 163 16.23 9.87 -11.56
N LYS A 164 16.93 10.52 -10.63
CA LYS A 164 18.34 10.90 -10.80
C LYS A 164 19.21 10.04 -9.90
N LYS A 165 20.19 9.35 -10.50
CA LYS A 165 21.14 8.53 -9.73
C LYS A 165 21.91 9.38 -8.72
N VAL A 166 22.01 8.90 -7.49
CA VAL A 166 22.81 9.56 -6.46
C VAL A 166 24.25 9.09 -6.57
N GLU A 167 25.17 10.03 -6.77
CA GLU A 167 26.59 9.72 -6.94
C GLU A 167 27.16 9.04 -5.67
N GLY A 168 27.99 8.03 -5.85
CA GLY A 168 28.63 7.28 -4.76
C GLY A 168 27.72 6.35 -3.99
N LYS A 169 26.43 6.27 -4.32
CA LYS A 169 25.49 5.34 -3.67
C LYS A 169 24.90 4.34 -4.68
N PRO A 170 25.32 3.07 -4.64
CA PRO A 170 24.77 2.04 -5.53
C PRO A 170 23.25 1.93 -5.39
N LEU A 171 22.56 1.76 -6.52
CA LEU A 171 21.10 1.50 -6.57
C LEU A 171 20.22 2.59 -5.91
N THR A 172 20.75 3.79 -5.73
CA THR A 172 20.07 4.89 -5.03
C THR A 172 19.75 6.01 -5.99
N PHE A 173 18.52 6.52 -5.93
CA PHE A 173 18.05 7.57 -6.83
C PHE A 173 17.31 8.64 -6.02
N ALA A 174 17.42 9.89 -6.46
CA ALA A 174 16.57 10.98 -5.98
C ALA A 174 15.38 11.12 -6.93
N LEU A 175 14.18 11.15 -6.37
CA LEU A 175 12.92 11.30 -7.11
C LEU A 175 12.50 12.77 -7.13
N THR A 176 12.25 13.30 -8.31
CA THR A 176 11.79 14.68 -8.55
C THR A 176 10.39 14.70 -9.16
N GLY A 177 9.75 15.87 -9.22
CA GLY A 177 8.40 15.99 -9.77
C GLY A 177 7.34 15.30 -8.90
N VAL A 178 7.47 15.41 -7.59
CA VAL A 178 6.60 14.76 -6.61
C VAL A 178 5.74 15.78 -5.87
N TYR A 179 4.49 15.48 -5.66
CA TYR A 179 3.58 16.24 -4.80
C TYR A 179 3.16 15.38 -3.60
N PRO A 180 3.02 15.89 -2.36
CA PRO A 180 3.36 17.26 -1.94
C PRO A 180 4.87 17.60 -2.00
N GLU A 181 5.20 18.89 -2.15
CA GLU A 181 6.56 19.41 -2.33
C GLU A 181 7.55 18.94 -1.24
N ARG A 182 7.06 18.67 -0.03
CA ARG A 182 7.88 18.13 1.07
C ARG A 182 8.56 16.79 0.74
N TYR A 183 8.12 16.10 -0.31
CA TYR A 183 8.69 14.85 -0.80
C TYR A 183 9.62 15.05 -2.00
N GLU A 184 9.78 16.31 -2.49
CA GLU A 184 10.67 16.59 -3.61
C GLU A 184 12.11 16.22 -3.26
N GLY A 185 12.77 15.48 -4.13
CA GLY A 185 14.12 14.96 -3.91
C GLY A 185 14.20 13.77 -2.95
N MET A 186 13.07 13.15 -2.60
CA MET A 186 13.07 11.97 -1.75
C MET A 186 13.89 10.84 -2.37
N ILE A 187 14.49 10.03 -1.49
CA ILE A 187 15.35 8.94 -1.92
C ILE A 187 14.53 7.68 -2.16
N VAL A 188 14.77 7.05 -3.30
CA VAL A 188 14.32 5.69 -3.61
C VAL A 188 15.54 4.77 -3.71
N GLU A 189 15.44 3.62 -3.07
CA GLU A 189 16.52 2.66 -2.93
C GLU A 189 15.96 1.23 -2.92
N PRO A 190 16.80 0.19 -2.97
CA PRO A 190 16.32 -1.19 -2.96
C PRO A 190 15.38 -1.47 -1.78
N PHE A 191 14.20 -1.99 -2.07
CA PHE A 191 13.21 -2.32 -1.06
C PHE A 191 13.77 -3.22 0.04
N PHE A 192 14.65 -4.16 -0.29
CA PHE A 192 15.29 -5.05 0.68
C PHE A 192 16.27 -4.35 1.64
N ARG A 193 16.55 -3.05 1.45
CA ARG A 193 17.35 -2.23 2.39
C ARG A 193 16.52 -1.40 3.35
N LEU A 194 15.19 -1.38 3.16
CA LEU A 194 14.29 -0.61 4.02
C LEU A 194 13.85 -1.47 5.20
N TYR A 195 14.29 -1.10 6.39
CA TYR A 195 13.95 -1.76 7.65
C TYR A 195 13.32 -0.77 8.62
N GLU A 196 12.40 -1.26 9.44
CA GLU A 196 11.80 -0.51 10.54
C GLU A 196 11.35 0.90 10.14
N CYS A 197 10.66 1.00 9.01
CA CYS A 197 10.15 2.26 8.48
C CYS A 197 8.85 2.05 7.71
N ARG A 198 8.07 3.12 7.60
CA ARG A 198 7.01 3.19 6.60
C ARG A 198 7.65 3.33 5.22
N TYR A 199 7.12 2.67 4.24
CA TYR A 199 7.67 2.69 2.89
C TYR A 199 6.60 2.75 1.82
N MET A 200 7.01 3.11 0.62
CA MET A 200 6.18 3.16 -0.57
C MET A 200 6.88 2.47 -1.74
N VAL A 201 6.21 1.51 -2.36
CA VAL A 201 6.71 0.74 -3.53
C VAL A 201 5.88 0.97 -4.78
N TYR A 202 4.67 1.52 -4.63
CA TYR A 202 3.76 1.83 -5.73
C TYR A 202 3.57 3.34 -5.82
N TRP A 203 3.72 3.88 -7.01
CA TRP A 203 3.76 5.30 -7.28
C TRP A 203 2.55 5.69 -8.10
N PRO A 204 1.57 6.41 -7.53
CA PRO A 204 0.54 7.06 -8.32
C PRO A 204 1.16 8.09 -9.25
N VAL A 205 0.78 8.07 -10.51
CA VAL A 205 1.21 9.05 -11.52
C VAL A 205 0.00 9.84 -11.97
N LEU A 206 0.04 11.14 -11.77
CA LEU A 206 -1.03 12.06 -12.14
C LEU A 206 -0.52 13.13 -13.09
N SER A 207 -1.28 13.44 -14.10
CA SER A 207 -1.08 14.68 -14.87
C SER A 207 -1.31 15.90 -13.98
N LYS A 208 -0.82 17.06 -14.38
CA LYS A 208 -1.08 18.32 -13.67
C LYS A 208 -2.60 18.60 -13.52
N GLN A 209 -3.37 18.26 -14.53
CA GLN A 209 -4.82 18.45 -14.52
C GLN A 209 -5.51 17.50 -13.53
N GLU A 210 -5.13 16.23 -13.49
CA GLU A 210 -5.65 15.25 -12.53
C GLU A 210 -5.26 15.61 -11.10
N LEU A 211 -4.03 16.08 -10.87
CA LEU A 211 -3.60 16.56 -9.56
C LEU A 211 -4.46 17.74 -9.10
N GLN A 212 -4.69 18.73 -9.97
CA GLN A 212 -5.53 19.87 -9.66
C GLN A 212 -6.97 19.44 -9.32
N ALA A 213 -7.57 18.58 -10.14
CA ALA A 213 -8.91 18.05 -9.88
C ALA A 213 -8.98 17.33 -8.53
N ARG A 214 -7.96 16.54 -8.19
CA ARG A 214 -7.85 15.86 -6.89
C ARG A 214 -7.73 16.86 -5.73
N GLN A 215 -6.94 17.92 -5.89
CA GLN A 215 -6.80 18.98 -4.88
C GLN A 215 -8.12 19.70 -4.64
N GLU A 216 -8.83 20.06 -5.72
CA GLU A 216 -10.14 20.69 -5.64
C GLU A 216 -11.18 19.80 -4.95
N GLN A 217 -11.18 18.50 -5.28
CA GLN A 217 -12.05 17.52 -4.63
C GLN A 217 -11.76 17.40 -3.13
N LEU A 218 -10.49 17.27 -2.75
CA LEU A 218 -10.08 17.19 -1.33
C LEU A 218 -10.44 18.46 -0.56
N ALA A 219 -10.23 19.64 -1.15
CA ALA A 219 -10.60 20.91 -0.52
C ALA A 219 -12.12 21.03 -0.33
N LYS A 220 -12.92 20.52 -1.28
CA LYS A 220 -14.37 20.45 -1.17
C LYS A 220 -14.79 19.51 -0.04
N GLU A 221 -14.25 18.29 0.00
CA GLU A 221 -14.54 17.30 1.05
C GLU A 221 -14.16 17.82 2.44
N GLU A 222 -13.02 18.49 2.57
CA GLU A 222 -12.58 19.09 3.82
C GLU A 222 -13.52 20.21 4.27
N LYS A 223 -13.94 21.07 3.35
CA LYS A 223 -14.91 22.13 3.62
C LYS A 223 -16.27 21.56 4.06
N GLU A 224 -16.76 20.53 3.36
CA GLU A 224 -18.02 19.85 3.72
C GLU A 224 -17.93 19.18 5.09
N ARG A 225 -16.80 18.52 5.39
CA ARG A 225 -16.54 17.94 6.69
C ARG A 225 -16.48 18.99 7.79
N ALA A 226 -15.74 20.06 7.58
CA ALA A 226 -15.65 21.16 8.56
C ALA A 226 -17.03 21.83 8.79
N ALA A 227 -17.83 22.01 7.75
CA ALA A 227 -19.18 22.53 7.89
C ALA A 227 -20.07 21.57 8.72
N LEU A 228 -20.01 20.27 8.42
CA LEU A 228 -20.72 19.25 9.17
C LEU A 228 -20.29 19.18 10.63
N ASP A 229 -18.97 19.21 10.90
CA ASP A 229 -18.44 19.23 12.26
C ASP A 229 -18.86 20.48 13.02
N GLY A 230 -18.99 21.64 12.35
CA GLY A 230 -19.46 22.90 12.92
C GLY A 230 -20.92 22.84 13.46
N ILE A 231 -21.79 22.08 12.82
CA ILE A 231 -23.18 21.88 13.23
C ILE A 231 -23.37 20.62 14.07
N THR A 232 -22.33 19.79 14.26
CA THR A 232 -22.38 18.56 15.06
C THR A 232 -22.20 18.91 16.55
N THR A 233 -23.10 18.42 17.40
CA THR A 233 -22.97 18.54 18.85
C THR A 233 -22.28 17.30 19.43
N ASP A 234 -22.53 16.12 18.87
CA ASP A 234 -21.95 14.85 19.29
C ASP A 234 -21.93 13.84 18.15
N LYS A 235 -20.98 12.90 18.19
CA LYS A 235 -20.83 11.87 17.16
C LYS A 235 -20.29 10.56 17.72
N VAL A 236 -20.76 9.44 17.17
CA VAL A 236 -20.26 8.08 17.45
C VAL A 236 -19.81 7.44 16.15
N ILE A 237 -18.59 6.94 16.12
CA ILE A 237 -18.12 6.02 15.07
C ILE A 237 -18.52 4.61 15.50
N CYS A 238 -19.41 4.01 14.74
CA CYS A 238 -19.96 2.69 15.06
C CYS A 238 -18.92 1.59 14.81
N GLY A 239 -18.82 0.64 15.76
CA GLY A 239 -17.86 -0.44 15.66
C GLY A 239 -16.47 -0.12 16.25
N GLU A 240 -16.20 1.10 16.62
CA GLU A 240 -14.99 1.47 17.36
C GLU A 240 -15.26 1.39 18.88
N GLN A 241 -14.43 0.61 19.57
CA GLN A 241 -14.64 0.29 20.98
C GLN A 241 -14.71 1.53 21.89
N GLN A 242 -13.77 2.47 21.77
CA GLN A 242 -13.71 3.63 22.64
C GLN A 242 -14.88 4.61 22.41
N PRO A 243 -15.17 5.05 21.17
CA PRO A 243 -16.33 5.91 20.91
C PRO A 243 -17.66 5.32 21.37
N GLU A 244 -17.86 4.03 21.15
CA GLU A 244 -19.10 3.36 21.59
C GLU A 244 -19.20 3.23 23.11
N SER A 245 -18.09 2.97 23.80
CA SER A 245 -18.03 2.91 25.26
C SER A 245 -18.29 4.27 25.89
N ASP A 246 -17.74 5.35 25.35
CA ASP A 246 -17.94 6.72 25.81
C ASP A 246 -19.40 7.17 25.68
N HIS A 247 -20.15 6.54 24.74
CA HIS A 247 -21.57 6.80 24.53
C HIS A 247 -22.48 5.72 25.15
N PHE A 248 -21.95 4.95 26.09
CA PHE A 248 -22.73 3.96 26.87
C PHE A 248 -23.51 2.99 26.00
N ILE A 249 -22.84 2.39 24.99
CA ILE A 249 -23.47 1.45 24.07
C ILE A 249 -24.31 0.39 24.84
N ARG A 250 -25.55 0.17 24.39
CA ARG A 250 -26.39 -0.97 24.74
C ARG A 250 -26.78 -1.69 23.46
N MET A 251 -26.85 -3.01 23.50
CA MET A 251 -27.14 -3.79 22.33
C MET A 251 -27.77 -5.13 22.63
N GLU A 252 -28.47 -5.65 21.66
CA GLU A 252 -29.00 -7.00 21.61
C GLU A 252 -28.80 -7.57 20.23
N ASN A 253 -28.11 -8.73 20.12
CA ASN A 253 -27.83 -9.43 18.87
C ASN A 253 -27.21 -8.49 17.80
N SER A 254 -26.11 -7.83 18.17
CA SER A 254 -25.37 -6.90 17.34
C SER A 254 -23.93 -7.36 17.17
N ARG A 255 -23.34 -7.05 16.03
CA ARG A 255 -21.92 -7.31 15.72
C ARG A 255 -21.27 -6.13 15.03
N THR A 256 -19.95 -6.10 15.07
CA THR A 256 -19.11 -5.12 14.39
C THR A 256 -18.30 -5.77 13.29
N GLY A 257 -17.81 -4.99 12.36
CA GLY A 257 -16.90 -5.38 11.31
C GLY A 257 -16.16 -4.17 10.76
N ASP A 258 -15.42 -4.42 9.70
CA ASP A 258 -14.58 -3.44 9.02
C ASP A 258 -14.71 -3.60 7.50
N ASP A 259 -14.89 -2.49 6.80
CA ASP A 259 -14.86 -2.41 5.35
C ASP A 259 -13.69 -1.51 4.96
N GLU A 260 -12.58 -2.10 4.52
CA GLU A 260 -11.36 -1.39 4.08
C GLU A 260 -10.80 -0.39 5.13
N GLY A 261 -10.92 -0.73 6.42
CA GLY A 261 -10.45 0.10 7.52
C GLY A 261 -11.49 1.10 8.04
N VAL A 262 -12.74 1.04 7.57
CA VAL A 262 -13.86 1.82 8.10
C VAL A 262 -14.76 0.89 8.92
N HIS A 263 -14.80 1.12 10.22
CA HIS A 263 -15.61 0.29 11.14
C HIS A 263 -17.10 0.52 10.97
N TRP A 264 -17.87 -0.52 11.20
CA TRP A 264 -19.32 -0.50 11.18
C TRP A 264 -19.94 -1.39 12.25
N ARG A 265 -21.23 -1.17 12.51
CA ARG A 265 -22.09 -2.02 13.35
C ARG A 265 -23.37 -2.39 12.62
N GLU A 266 -23.79 -3.65 12.76
CA GLU A 266 -25.12 -4.13 12.34
C GLU A 266 -25.77 -4.94 13.47
N ALA A 267 -27.08 -5.12 13.40
CA ALA A 267 -27.83 -5.89 14.37
C ALA A 267 -28.97 -6.69 13.74
N THR A 268 -29.15 -7.93 14.20
CA THR A 268 -30.41 -8.68 14.03
C THR A 268 -31.44 -8.35 15.12
N GLY A 269 -31.02 -7.63 16.13
CA GLY A 269 -31.81 -7.01 17.16
C GLY A 269 -31.73 -5.48 17.08
N TRP A 270 -31.00 -4.88 18.00
CA TRP A 270 -30.81 -3.43 18.06
C TRP A 270 -29.53 -3.06 18.79
N PHE A 271 -29.13 -1.77 18.67
CA PHE A 271 -28.11 -1.11 19.50
C PHE A 271 -28.51 0.34 19.75
N SER A 272 -28.01 0.95 20.83
CA SER A 272 -28.27 2.35 21.18
C SER A 272 -27.05 3.04 21.77
N TYR A 273 -27.02 4.36 21.64
CA TYR A 273 -26.03 5.25 22.19
C TYR A 273 -26.69 6.37 22.99
N ARG A 274 -26.08 6.80 24.09
CA ARG A 274 -26.43 8.03 24.78
C ARG A 274 -25.53 9.15 24.27
N MET A 275 -26.14 10.07 23.58
CA MET A 275 -25.44 11.17 22.93
C MET A 275 -25.76 12.49 23.62
N LYS A 276 -24.75 13.38 23.74
CA LYS A 276 -24.85 14.65 24.46
C LYS A 276 -25.20 15.78 23.48
N THR A 277 -26.13 16.64 23.87
CA THR A 277 -26.49 17.82 23.10
C THR A 277 -25.53 19.00 23.35
N ASN A 278 -24.74 18.91 24.44
CA ASN A 278 -23.80 19.93 24.85
C ASN A 278 -24.45 21.33 25.01
N GLY A 279 -25.69 21.38 25.47
CA GLY A 279 -26.45 22.60 25.70
C GLY A 279 -26.90 23.32 24.43
N LYS A 280 -26.84 22.67 23.27
CA LYS A 280 -27.33 23.20 22.00
C LYS A 280 -28.60 22.48 21.58
N PRO A 281 -29.59 23.17 20.97
CA PRO A 281 -30.75 22.49 20.42
C PRO A 281 -30.34 21.59 19.27
N VAL A 282 -30.81 20.34 19.30
CA VAL A 282 -30.54 19.33 18.27
C VAL A 282 -31.81 19.12 17.46
N HIS A 283 -31.74 19.33 16.16
CA HIS A 283 -32.87 19.22 15.27
C HIS A 283 -32.93 17.92 14.48
N LYS A 284 -31.75 17.32 14.20
CA LYS A 284 -31.69 16.09 13.39
C LYS A 284 -30.64 15.10 13.91
N VAL A 285 -30.90 13.84 13.65
CA VAL A 285 -29.91 12.75 13.75
C VAL A 285 -29.50 12.36 12.35
N ARG A 286 -28.21 12.50 12.06
CA ARG A 286 -27.60 12.08 10.79
C ARG A 286 -26.92 10.75 10.98
N ILE A 287 -27.24 9.78 10.13
CA ILE A 287 -26.74 8.40 10.19
C ILE A 287 -26.06 8.07 8.85
N LEU A 288 -24.79 7.74 8.91
CA LEU A 288 -24.05 7.23 7.75
C LEU A 288 -24.16 5.72 7.70
N PHE A 289 -24.63 5.16 6.59
CA PHE A 289 -24.88 3.74 6.44
C PHE A 289 -24.63 3.27 5.00
N ARG A 290 -24.46 1.96 4.81
CA ARG A 290 -24.42 1.35 3.47
C ARG A 290 -25.77 0.72 3.17
N PRO A 291 -26.52 1.22 2.17
CA PRO A 291 -27.76 0.58 1.75
C PRO A 291 -27.47 -0.80 1.15
N GLU A 292 -28.16 -1.80 1.64
CA GLU A 292 -28.02 -3.17 1.17
C GLU A 292 -29.39 -3.80 0.91
N ILE A 293 -29.47 -4.69 -0.08
CA ILE A 293 -30.71 -5.41 -0.39
C ILE A 293 -31.12 -6.28 0.81
N ARG A 294 -32.40 -6.23 1.19
CA ARG A 294 -32.99 -6.95 2.32
C ARG A 294 -32.42 -6.56 3.70
N LYS A 295 -31.93 -5.33 3.82
CA LYS A 295 -31.56 -4.73 5.11
C LYS A 295 -32.29 -3.40 5.24
N ASP A 296 -32.94 -3.20 6.38
CA ASP A 296 -33.58 -1.93 6.74
C ASP A 296 -33.41 -1.66 8.24
N ALA A 297 -33.53 -0.42 8.63
CA ALA A 297 -33.47 -0.07 10.04
C ALA A 297 -34.54 0.93 10.41
N LYS A 298 -35.04 0.79 11.62
CA LYS A 298 -35.84 1.79 12.33
C LYS A 298 -34.98 2.56 13.29
N VAL A 299 -35.31 3.81 13.51
CA VAL A 299 -34.62 4.73 14.42
C VAL A 299 -35.58 5.22 15.48
N TRP A 300 -35.15 5.13 16.75
CA TRP A 300 -35.88 5.67 17.89
C TRP A 300 -35.03 6.70 18.60
N ILE A 301 -35.67 7.74 19.13
CA ILE A 301 -35.09 8.74 20.03
C ILE A 301 -35.86 8.69 21.34
N ASN A 302 -35.14 8.48 22.45
CA ASN A 302 -35.73 8.33 23.79
C ASN A 302 -36.94 7.36 23.83
N GLY A 303 -36.87 6.27 23.08
CA GLY A 303 -37.89 5.25 22.96
C GLY A 303 -39.01 5.50 21.96
N GLN A 304 -39.12 6.70 21.39
CA GLN A 304 -40.11 7.04 20.34
C GLN A 304 -39.54 6.71 18.97
N GLU A 305 -40.29 5.95 18.13
CA GLU A 305 -39.91 5.71 16.72
C GLU A 305 -40.04 7.03 15.93
N VAL A 306 -38.95 7.47 15.32
CA VAL A 306 -38.87 8.74 14.61
C VAL A 306 -38.62 8.59 13.10
N GLY A 307 -38.17 7.44 12.65
CA GLY A 307 -37.90 7.24 11.24
C GLY A 307 -37.35 5.87 10.89
N LYS A 308 -37.03 5.74 9.60
CA LYS A 308 -36.44 4.52 9.01
C LYS A 308 -35.30 4.89 8.10
N LEU A 309 -34.29 4.02 8.05
CA LEU A 309 -33.26 4.06 7.03
C LEU A 309 -33.77 3.24 5.85
N ALA A 310 -33.95 3.90 4.72
CA ALA A 310 -34.55 3.29 3.54
C ALA A 310 -33.58 2.38 2.79
N ASP A 311 -34.11 1.31 2.31
CA ASP A 311 -33.54 0.25 1.51
C ASP A 311 -33.49 0.64 0.01
N LYS A 312 -32.71 1.64 -0.38
CA LYS A 312 -32.39 1.87 -1.79
C LYS A 312 -31.00 1.35 -2.04
N PRO A 313 -30.85 0.25 -2.81
CA PRO A 313 -29.54 -0.25 -3.14
C PRO A 313 -28.68 0.84 -3.80
N ALA A 314 -27.57 1.19 -3.19
CA ALA A 314 -26.56 2.07 -3.75
C ALA A 314 -25.19 1.42 -3.53
N SER A 315 -24.31 1.58 -4.49
CA SER A 315 -22.90 1.14 -4.36
C SER A 315 -22.15 1.92 -3.28
N ASP A 316 -22.62 3.13 -2.98
CA ASP A 316 -21.93 4.09 -2.13
C ASP A 316 -22.62 4.25 -0.76
N LEU A 317 -21.88 4.83 0.18
CA LEU A 317 -22.42 5.20 1.49
C LEU A 317 -23.54 6.22 1.32
N SER A 318 -24.60 6.06 2.11
CA SER A 318 -25.78 6.94 2.12
C SER A 318 -25.97 7.60 3.47
N VAL A 319 -26.61 8.74 3.45
CA VAL A 319 -26.94 9.49 4.67
C VAL A 319 -28.45 9.40 4.92
N GLY A 320 -28.81 8.81 6.05
CA GLY A 320 -30.15 8.90 6.60
C GLY A 320 -30.26 10.09 7.55
N ILE A 321 -31.32 10.84 7.42
CA ILE A 321 -31.63 11.97 8.31
C ILE A 321 -32.99 11.71 8.93
N VAL A 322 -33.07 11.81 10.25
CA VAL A 322 -34.33 11.76 11.00
C VAL A 322 -34.46 13.00 11.87
N ASP A 323 -35.66 13.56 11.92
CA ASP A 323 -35.93 14.74 12.72
C ASP A 323 -36.05 14.37 14.21
N VAL A 324 -35.51 15.22 15.07
CA VAL A 324 -35.68 15.11 16.50
C VAL A 324 -37.01 15.75 16.86
N PRO A 325 -37.90 15.05 17.61
CA PRO A 325 -39.17 15.65 18.05
C PRO A 325 -38.95 16.96 18.81
N VAL A 326 -39.77 17.97 18.57
CA VAL A 326 -39.63 19.31 19.16
C VAL A 326 -39.54 19.26 20.66
N SER A 327 -40.28 18.34 21.32
CA SER A 327 -40.24 18.14 22.76
C SER A 327 -38.91 17.63 23.31
N MET A 328 -38.03 17.10 22.46
CA MET A 328 -36.74 16.51 22.85
C MET A 328 -35.53 17.34 22.37
N GLN A 329 -35.75 18.39 21.58
CA GLN A 329 -34.64 19.18 20.98
C GLN A 329 -33.79 19.92 22.02
N SER A 330 -34.31 20.15 23.21
CA SER A 330 -33.59 20.83 24.29
C SER A 330 -33.18 19.88 25.43
N ASP A 331 -33.29 18.58 25.26
CA ASP A 331 -32.80 17.61 26.25
C ASP A 331 -31.30 17.62 26.30
N ASP A 332 -30.71 17.43 27.47
CA ASP A 332 -29.24 17.40 27.65
C ASP A 332 -28.58 16.17 26.99
N GLN A 333 -29.34 15.10 26.90
CA GLN A 333 -28.94 13.84 26.29
C GLN A 333 -30.09 13.20 25.51
N LEU A 334 -29.72 12.55 24.40
CA LEU A 334 -30.63 11.75 23.59
C LEU A 334 -30.15 10.32 23.51
N GLU A 335 -31.03 9.36 23.78
CA GLU A 335 -30.77 7.95 23.47
C GLU A 335 -31.20 7.68 22.04
N ILE A 336 -30.20 7.44 21.17
CA ILE A 336 -30.44 7.07 19.79
C ILE A 336 -30.34 5.55 19.68
N LYS A 337 -31.47 4.91 19.37
CA LYS A 337 -31.57 3.47 19.16
C LYS A 337 -31.79 3.16 17.69
N ILE A 338 -31.01 2.21 17.17
CA ILE A 338 -31.11 1.70 15.80
C ILE A 338 -31.37 0.20 15.89
N GLY A 339 -32.39 -0.27 15.23
CA GLY A 339 -32.75 -1.68 15.22
C GLY A 339 -33.32 -2.11 13.90
N ARG A 340 -33.46 -3.42 13.70
CA ARG A 340 -34.06 -3.95 12.48
C ARG A 340 -35.47 -3.41 12.25
N GLY A 341 -35.81 -3.16 11.01
CA GLY A 341 -37.14 -2.79 10.60
C GLY A 341 -38.01 -4.01 10.27
N ASN A 342 -38.42 -4.13 9.02
CA ASN A 342 -39.17 -5.27 8.51
C ASN A 342 -38.25 -6.43 8.10
N GLU A 343 -37.03 -6.12 7.74
CA GLU A 343 -36.01 -7.08 7.36
C GLU A 343 -35.34 -7.71 8.57
N LYS A 344 -34.53 -8.76 8.33
CA LYS A 344 -33.96 -9.56 9.42
C LYS A 344 -32.78 -8.88 10.10
N VAL A 345 -32.14 -7.90 9.44
CA VAL A 345 -30.91 -7.28 9.89
C VAL A 345 -30.84 -5.82 9.46
N THR A 346 -30.19 -4.97 10.25
CA THR A 346 -29.91 -3.58 9.87
C THR A 346 -28.84 -3.52 8.78
N PRO A 347 -28.77 -2.45 7.97
CA PRO A 347 -27.59 -2.19 7.14
C PRO A 347 -26.35 -1.95 8.01
N HIS A 348 -25.16 -1.92 7.40
CA HIS A 348 -23.95 -1.48 8.08
C HIS A 348 -24.06 0.01 8.42
N ILE A 349 -24.00 0.33 9.71
CA ILE A 349 -24.03 1.71 10.23
C ILE A 349 -22.60 2.09 10.61
N TYR A 350 -22.11 3.20 10.06
CA TYR A 350 -20.73 3.67 10.24
C TYR A 350 -20.63 4.80 11.25
N GLU A 351 -21.58 5.72 11.22
CA GLU A 351 -21.54 6.92 12.07
C GLU A 351 -22.94 7.39 12.42
N VAL A 352 -23.11 7.86 13.64
CA VAL A 352 -24.30 8.57 14.13
C VAL A 352 -23.87 9.94 14.63
N ARG A 353 -24.54 11.01 14.17
CA ARG A 353 -24.30 12.38 14.61
C ARG A 353 -25.58 13.06 15.08
N LEU A 354 -25.47 13.88 16.10
CA LEU A 354 -26.46 14.88 16.46
C LEU A 354 -26.11 16.21 15.79
N VAL A 355 -27.04 16.81 15.08
CA VAL A 355 -26.81 18.08 14.35
C VAL A 355 -27.87 19.12 14.70
N THR A 356 -27.41 20.40 14.67
CA THR A 356 -28.23 21.57 15.03
C THR A 356 -29.09 22.09 13.88
N GLU A 357 -28.89 21.59 12.66
CA GLU A 357 -29.60 22.04 11.46
C GLU A 357 -30.14 20.87 10.63
#